data_60f1d3a8f8e0b89ef4d004e563434a22
#
_entry.id   60f1d3a8f8e0b89ef4d004e563434a22
#
_cell.length_a   1.000
_cell.length_b   1.000
_cell.length_c   1.000
_cell.angle_alpha   90.00
_cell.angle_beta   90.00
_cell.angle_gamma   90.00
#
_symmetry.space_group_name_H-M   'P 1'
#
loop_
_entity.id
_entity.type
_entity.pdbx_description
1 polymer ?
#
loop_
_entity_poly.entity_id
_entity_poly.type
_entity_poly.pdbx_seq_one_letter_code
_entity_poly.pdbx_strand_id
1 'polypeptide(L)'
;MARRITIPVRSFGSEVGMPAVPELAEWLNGKRGEEADLVTYRLERSLDAQEGVAVPAAGGVFYGERWREAFQGMADGVLVDEPGIDPSVVAADAHLIGARRKDAWFSLPAPHLLGFRDAYMGDVEEFSETIATSYARLAREMRDLGVQGHVLVADTADAIELERLAGRKVLFFPRSPEKFDLELLLEYQGALVLPANDLSRAADLMERFRVRKLILLDAETEDLAAAAELVDPDMLEAGGYCEDDCPDYWKRLVDRAFIAR
;
A
#
# COMPACT_ATOMS: atom_id res chain seq x y z
N MET A 1 33.04 4.98 19.39
CA MET A 1 31.87 5.62 18.78
C MET A 1 30.90 4.51 18.40
N ALA A 2 29.67 4.54 18.88
CA ALA A 2 28.65 3.58 18.48
C ALA A 2 28.42 3.69 16.97
N ARG A 3 28.40 2.55 16.28
CA ARG A 3 28.14 2.51 14.83
C ARG A 3 26.64 2.66 14.61
N ARG A 4 26.24 3.68 13.87
CA ARG A 4 24.85 3.86 13.44
C ARG A 4 24.54 2.98 12.23
N ILE A 5 23.51 2.16 12.31
CA ILE A 5 22.97 1.35 11.21
C ILE A 5 21.60 1.93 10.86
N THR A 6 21.46 2.43 9.64
CA THR A 6 20.18 2.95 9.15
C THR A 6 19.25 1.79 8.79
N ILE A 7 18.02 1.83 9.25
CA ILE A 7 16.95 0.89 8.91
C ILE A 7 16.13 1.48 7.77
N PRO A 8 15.85 0.72 6.70
CA PRO A 8 15.03 1.22 5.60
C PRO A 8 13.63 1.60 6.06
N VAL A 9 13.11 2.73 5.56
CA VAL A 9 11.73 3.13 5.79
C VAL A 9 10.87 2.73 4.61
N ARG A 10 9.73 2.08 4.89
CA ARG A 10 8.73 1.67 3.91
C ARG A 10 7.43 2.43 4.12
N SER A 11 6.92 2.99 3.05
CA SER A 11 5.56 3.55 3.03
C SER A 11 4.54 2.47 2.66
N PHE A 12 3.43 2.47 3.38
CA PHE A 12 2.22 1.73 3.02
C PHE A 12 1.18 2.62 2.32
N GLY A 13 1.47 3.89 2.12
CA GLY A 13 0.61 4.88 1.50
C GLY A 13 0.30 6.07 2.41
N SER A 14 -0.58 6.93 1.92
CA SER A 14 -1.00 8.14 2.64
C SER A 14 -2.44 8.51 2.32
N GLU A 15 -3.17 9.02 3.31
CA GLU A 15 -4.45 9.71 3.09
C GLU A 15 -4.17 11.21 2.92
N VAL A 16 -4.13 11.65 1.67
CA VAL A 16 -4.01 13.08 1.38
C VAL A 16 -5.38 13.73 1.45
N GLY A 17 -5.54 14.70 2.32
CA GLY A 17 -6.78 15.45 2.49
C GLY A 17 -7.19 16.25 1.23
N MET A 18 -8.39 16.83 1.30
CA MET A 18 -8.86 17.73 0.24
C MET A 18 -8.09 19.05 0.30
N PRO A 19 -7.49 19.51 -0.81
CA PRO A 19 -6.79 20.79 -0.84
C PRO A 19 -7.77 21.95 -0.71
N ALA A 20 -7.27 23.10 -0.25
CA ALA A 20 -8.02 24.33 -0.38
C ALA A 20 -8.20 24.70 -1.87
N VAL A 21 -9.35 25.29 -2.22
CA VAL A 21 -9.66 25.67 -3.61
C VAL A 21 -8.57 26.50 -4.28
N PRO A 22 -7.96 27.51 -3.62
CA PRO A 22 -6.86 28.28 -4.22
C PRO A 22 -5.63 27.43 -4.53
N GLU A 23 -5.28 26.50 -3.65
CA GLU A 23 -4.14 25.58 -3.80
C GLU A 23 -4.34 24.65 -5.01
N LEU A 24 -5.51 24.03 -5.11
CA LEU A 24 -5.84 23.18 -6.25
C LEU A 24 -5.82 23.96 -7.55
N ALA A 25 -6.37 25.20 -7.56
CA ALA A 25 -6.39 26.05 -8.73
C ALA A 25 -4.96 26.46 -9.18
N GLU A 26 -4.06 26.76 -8.25
CA GLU A 26 -2.66 27.06 -8.54
C GLU A 26 -1.95 25.83 -9.13
N TRP A 27 -2.13 24.66 -8.53
CA TRP A 27 -1.56 23.41 -9.01
C TRP A 27 -2.06 23.07 -10.42
N LEU A 28 -3.37 23.17 -10.69
CA LEU A 28 -3.97 22.96 -12.02
C LEU A 28 -3.43 23.93 -13.08
N ASN A 29 -3.16 25.20 -12.71
CA ASN A 29 -2.55 26.16 -13.64
C ASN A 29 -1.13 25.74 -14.07
N GLY A 30 -0.40 25.03 -13.21
CA GLY A 30 0.90 24.44 -13.52
C GLY A 30 0.82 23.22 -14.45
N LYS A 31 -0.35 22.59 -14.57
CA LYS A 31 -0.61 21.36 -15.34
C LYS A 31 -1.24 21.61 -16.72
N ARG A 32 -1.07 22.79 -17.28
CA ARG A 32 -1.66 23.14 -18.59
C ARG A 32 -1.21 22.19 -19.69
N GLY A 33 -2.17 21.51 -20.32
CA GLY A 33 -1.92 20.54 -21.39
C GLY A 33 -1.70 19.10 -20.91
N GLU A 34 -1.78 18.85 -19.61
CA GLU A 34 -1.80 17.51 -19.01
C GLU A 34 -3.22 17.17 -18.55
N GLU A 35 -3.58 15.90 -18.61
CA GLU A 35 -4.79 15.40 -17.92
C GLU A 35 -4.50 15.35 -16.43
N ALA A 36 -5.15 16.21 -15.67
CA ALA A 36 -4.92 16.33 -14.24
C ALA A 36 -6.22 16.64 -13.51
N ASP A 37 -6.45 15.94 -12.43
CA ASP A 37 -7.62 16.08 -11.58
C ASP A 37 -7.26 15.99 -10.08
N LEU A 38 -8.25 15.93 -9.23
CA LEU A 38 -8.06 15.85 -7.79
C LEU A 38 -7.31 14.57 -7.36
N VAL A 39 -7.58 13.43 -8.02
CA VAL A 39 -6.89 12.17 -7.70
C VAL A 39 -5.40 12.28 -8.06
N THR A 40 -5.10 12.81 -9.23
CA THR A 40 -3.72 13.10 -9.67
C THR A 40 -2.99 14.02 -8.69
N TYR A 41 -3.65 15.10 -8.23
CA TYR A 41 -3.12 15.99 -7.20
C TYR A 41 -2.76 15.22 -5.92
N ARG A 42 -3.70 14.41 -5.40
CA ARG A 42 -3.49 13.63 -4.17
C ARG A 42 -2.38 12.60 -4.32
N LEU A 43 -2.25 11.95 -5.49
CA LEU A 43 -1.17 11.03 -5.80
C LEU A 43 0.19 11.71 -5.77
N GLU A 44 0.34 12.85 -6.43
CA GLU A 44 1.60 13.61 -6.40
C GLU A 44 1.96 14.04 -4.99
N ARG A 45 1.01 14.59 -4.24
CA ARG A 45 1.23 15.03 -2.86
C ARG A 45 1.62 13.88 -1.93
N SER A 46 0.97 12.71 -2.09
CA SER A 46 1.31 11.53 -1.30
C SER A 46 2.75 11.09 -1.51
N LEU A 47 3.26 11.18 -2.74
CA LEU A 47 4.63 10.79 -3.07
C LEU A 47 5.66 11.85 -2.69
N ASP A 48 5.36 13.14 -2.93
CA ASP A 48 6.25 14.26 -2.62
C ASP A 48 6.57 14.39 -1.13
N ALA A 49 5.60 14.03 -0.28
CA ALA A 49 5.79 14.02 1.16
C ALA A 49 6.82 12.98 1.65
N GLN A 50 7.18 11.99 0.82
CA GLN A 50 7.99 10.84 1.20
C GLN A 50 9.49 11.02 0.86
N GLU A 51 10.03 12.21 1.08
CA GLU A 51 11.46 12.45 0.94
C GLU A 51 12.27 11.58 1.93
N GLY A 52 13.30 10.90 1.46
CA GLY A 52 14.13 10.03 2.28
C GLY A 52 13.54 8.63 2.58
N VAL A 53 12.27 8.38 2.24
CA VAL A 53 11.66 7.05 2.35
C VAL A 53 12.31 6.10 1.35
N ALA A 54 12.83 4.96 1.84
CA ALA A 54 13.58 3.99 1.04
C ALA A 54 12.68 3.19 0.08
N VAL A 55 11.46 2.92 0.49
CA VAL A 55 10.44 2.26 -0.34
C VAL A 55 9.16 3.11 -0.30
N PRO A 56 9.07 4.12 -1.17
CA PRO A 56 7.92 5.01 -1.21
C PRO A 56 6.70 4.35 -1.85
N ALA A 57 5.50 4.74 -1.44
CA ALA A 57 4.26 4.31 -2.05
C ALA A 57 3.31 5.51 -2.26
N ALA A 58 2.99 5.80 -3.53
CA ALA A 58 1.96 6.77 -3.86
C ALA A 58 0.57 6.19 -3.63
N GLY A 59 -0.40 7.02 -3.29
CA GLY A 59 -1.78 6.59 -3.09
C GLY A 59 -2.10 6.14 -1.68
N GLY A 60 -3.25 5.53 -1.53
CA GLY A 60 -3.86 5.09 -0.29
C GLY A 60 -5.27 4.59 -0.54
N VAL A 61 -6.11 4.50 0.50
CA VAL A 61 -7.50 4.06 0.34
C VAL A 61 -8.31 5.01 -0.56
N PHE A 62 -7.98 6.29 -0.58
CA PHE A 62 -8.63 7.28 -1.44
C PHE A 62 -8.61 6.93 -2.94
N TYR A 63 -7.62 6.16 -3.39
CA TYR A 63 -7.51 5.77 -4.80
C TYR A 63 -8.56 4.75 -5.22
N GLY A 64 -9.30 4.18 -4.27
CA GLY A 64 -10.35 3.21 -4.53
C GLY A 64 -11.46 3.71 -5.47
N GLU A 65 -11.74 5.02 -5.51
CA GLU A 65 -12.73 5.58 -6.45
C GLU A 65 -12.25 5.42 -7.89
N ARG A 66 -11.03 5.86 -8.20
CA ARG A 66 -10.40 5.69 -9.51
C ARG A 66 -10.27 4.20 -9.88
N TRP A 67 -9.93 3.36 -8.91
CA TRP A 67 -9.78 1.94 -9.13
C TRP A 67 -11.09 1.26 -9.52
N ARG A 68 -12.22 1.66 -8.90
CA ARG A 68 -13.57 1.17 -9.26
C ARG A 68 -13.94 1.51 -10.70
N GLU A 69 -13.57 2.69 -11.20
CA GLU A 69 -13.86 3.13 -12.57
C GLU A 69 -13.23 2.22 -13.63
N ALA A 70 -12.13 1.52 -13.30
CA ALA A 70 -11.47 0.58 -14.20
C ALA A 70 -12.20 -0.77 -14.34
N PHE A 71 -13.22 -1.06 -13.51
CA PHE A 71 -14.00 -2.30 -13.60
C PHE A 71 -15.23 -2.09 -14.47
N GLN A 72 -15.37 -2.93 -15.48
CA GLN A 72 -16.52 -2.95 -16.40
C GLN A 72 -17.58 -3.96 -15.95
N GLY A 73 -18.82 -3.81 -16.45
CA GLY A 73 -19.94 -4.62 -16.04
C GLY A 73 -20.60 -4.18 -14.73
N MET A 74 -20.11 -3.06 -14.15
CA MET A 74 -20.57 -2.52 -12.87
C MET A 74 -21.62 -1.42 -13.04
N ALA A 75 -22.66 -1.45 -12.22
CA ALA A 75 -23.59 -0.34 -12.02
C ALA A 75 -23.64 -0.02 -10.51
N ASP A 76 -23.22 1.18 -10.12
CA ASP A 76 -23.17 1.60 -8.70
C ASP A 76 -22.46 0.59 -7.76
N GLY A 77 -21.36 0.01 -8.25
CA GLY A 77 -20.60 -1.00 -7.51
C GLY A 77 -21.25 -2.39 -7.46
N VAL A 78 -22.30 -2.62 -8.25
CA VAL A 78 -22.96 -3.92 -8.40
C VAL A 78 -22.57 -4.51 -9.77
N LEU A 79 -22.06 -5.72 -9.81
CA LEU A 79 -21.82 -6.45 -11.05
C LEU A 79 -23.17 -6.88 -11.64
N VAL A 80 -23.54 -6.33 -12.80
CA VAL A 80 -24.84 -6.55 -13.47
C VAL A 80 -24.69 -7.09 -14.89
N ASP A 81 -23.47 -7.15 -15.40
CA ASP A 81 -23.12 -7.64 -16.75
C ASP A 81 -21.77 -8.35 -16.75
N GLU A 82 -21.33 -8.86 -17.89
CA GLU A 82 -20.06 -9.55 -18.05
C GLU A 82 -18.89 -8.74 -17.46
N PRO A 83 -18.12 -9.32 -16.52
CA PRO A 83 -17.02 -8.62 -15.85
C PRO A 83 -15.87 -8.34 -16.82
N GLY A 84 -15.36 -7.12 -16.79
CA GLY A 84 -14.22 -6.68 -17.59
C GLY A 84 -13.38 -5.63 -16.87
N ILE A 85 -12.29 -5.21 -17.51
CA ILE A 85 -11.44 -4.12 -17.04
C ILE A 85 -11.10 -3.15 -18.17
N ASP A 86 -10.95 -1.87 -17.81
CA ASP A 86 -10.36 -0.84 -18.65
C ASP A 86 -9.06 -0.30 -18.01
N PRO A 87 -7.88 -0.81 -18.40
CA PRO A 87 -6.62 -0.36 -17.83
C PRO A 87 -6.30 1.11 -18.15
N SER A 88 -6.93 1.72 -19.17
CA SER A 88 -6.65 3.11 -19.55
C SER A 88 -6.97 4.09 -18.43
N VAL A 89 -7.94 3.78 -17.58
CA VAL A 89 -8.36 4.59 -16.43
C VAL A 89 -7.21 4.83 -15.45
N VAL A 90 -6.36 3.81 -15.23
CA VAL A 90 -5.25 3.88 -14.26
C VAL A 90 -3.88 4.07 -14.92
N ALA A 91 -3.82 4.01 -16.24
CA ALA A 91 -2.56 4.04 -17.00
C ALA A 91 -1.83 5.37 -16.86
N ALA A 92 -2.56 6.49 -16.94
CA ALA A 92 -1.99 7.84 -16.82
C ALA A 92 -1.36 8.04 -15.43
N ASP A 93 -2.05 7.62 -14.37
CA ASP A 93 -1.58 7.71 -13.00
C ASP A 93 -0.34 6.82 -12.76
N ALA A 94 -0.34 5.59 -13.30
CA ALA A 94 0.80 4.68 -13.21
C ALA A 94 2.04 5.26 -13.91
N HIS A 95 1.86 5.83 -15.10
CA HIS A 95 2.93 6.48 -15.85
C HIS A 95 3.49 7.70 -15.12
N LEU A 96 2.60 8.56 -14.58
CA LEU A 96 2.98 9.73 -13.80
C LEU A 96 3.87 9.34 -12.62
N ILE A 97 3.44 8.38 -11.81
CA ILE A 97 4.16 7.94 -10.62
C ILE A 97 5.49 7.27 -11.00
N GLY A 98 5.48 6.36 -11.98
CA GLY A 98 6.68 5.70 -12.47
C GLY A 98 7.71 6.64 -13.11
N ALA A 99 7.27 7.72 -13.76
CA ALA A 99 8.15 8.76 -14.29
C ALA A 99 8.73 9.64 -13.18
N ARG A 100 7.94 9.96 -12.16
CA ARG A 100 8.35 10.83 -11.05
C ARG A 100 9.36 10.15 -10.13
N ARG A 101 9.15 8.85 -9.84
CA ARG A 101 10.01 8.09 -8.97
C ARG A 101 10.10 6.62 -9.38
N LYS A 102 11.27 6.19 -9.85
CA LYS A 102 11.52 4.85 -10.42
C LYS A 102 11.34 3.70 -9.42
N ASP A 103 11.49 3.98 -8.13
CA ASP A 103 11.37 3.01 -7.03
C ASP A 103 10.00 3.03 -6.35
N ALA A 104 9.05 3.87 -6.86
CA ALA A 104 7.75 4.01 -6.25
C ALA A 104 6.88 2.75 -6.37
N TRP A 105 6.28 2.39 -5.25
CA TRP A 105 5.15 1.49 -5.16
C TRP A 105 3.83 2.26 -5.27
N PHE A 106 2.73 1.54 -5.39
CA PHE A 106 1.41 2.15 -5.45
C PHE A 106 0.50 1.53 -4.39
N SER A 107 -0.06 2.36 -3.53
CA SER A 107 -0.96 1.95 -2.46
C SER A 107 -2.42 2.03 -2.90
N LEU A 108 -3.14 0.95 -2.68
CA LEU A 108 -4.51 0.70 -3.14
C LEU A 108 -5.32 0.08 -1.99
N PRO A 109 -6.65 0.29 -1.91
CA PRO A 109 -7.48 -0.54 -1.06
C PRO A 109 -7.48 -1.99 -1.58
N ALA A 110 -7.51 -2.98 -0.69
CA ALA A 110 -7.75 -4.38 -1.06
C ALA A 110 -9.14 -4.55 -1.71
N PRO A 111 -9.39 -5.62 -2.52
CA PRO A 111 -10.64 -5.79 -3.24
C PRO A 111 -11.90 -5.70 -2.37
N HIS A 112 -11.90 -6.30 -1.17
CA HIS A 112 -13.04 -6.24 -0.25
C HIS A 112 -13.41 -4.81 0.20
N LEU A 113 -12.43 -3.88 0.22
CA LEU A 113 -12.68 -2.47 0.55
C LEU A 113 -13.32 -1.67 -0.58
N LEU A 114 -13.37 -2.21 -1.80
CA LEU A 114 -14.07 -1.56 -2.91
C LEU A 114 -15.59 -1.59 -2.78
N GLY A 115 -16.12 -2.46 -1.93
CA GLY A 115 -17.56 -2.56 -1.67
C GLY A 115 -18.35 -3.08 -2.87
N PHE A 116 -17.73 -3.85 -3.76
CA PHE A 116 -18.41 -4.49 -4.87
C PHE A 116 -19.40 -5.55 -4.40
N ARG A 117 -20.48 -5.71 -5.14
CA ARG A 117 -21.54 -6.69 -4.89
C ARG A 117 -21.87 -7.42 -6.18
N ASP A 118 -22.30 -8.67 -6.06
CA ASP A 118 -22.73 -9.48 -7.22
C ASP A 118 -24.25 -9.46 -7.39
N ALA A 119 -24.68 -9.30 -8.65
CA ALA A 119 -26.06 -9.54 -9.09
C ALA A 119 -26.09 -10.26 -10.46
N TYR A 120 -24.93 -10.71 -10.95
CA TYR A 120 -24.80 -11.31 -12.27
C TYR A 120 -24.40 -12.78 -12.21
N MET A 121 -23.39 -13.13 -11.40
CA MET A 121 -22.81 -14.47 -11.34
C MET A 121 -23.64 -15.42 -10.47
N GLY A 122 -24.14 -14.92 -9.34
CA GLY A 122 -24.94 -15.70 -8.38
C GLY A 122 -24.13 -16.67 -7.52
N ASP A 123 -22.79 -16.66 -7.63
CA ASP A 123 -21.86 -17.44 -6.83
C ASP A 123 -20.81 -16.51 -6.19
N VAL A 124 -20.74 -16.50 -4.88
CA VAL A 124 -19.87 -15.57 -4.12
C VAL A 124 -18.40 -15.88 -4.30
N GLU A 125 -18.03 -17.14 -4.39
CA GLU A 125 -16.63 -17.58 -4.56
C GLU A 125 -16.15 -17.22 -5.97
N GLU A 126 -16.95 -17.56 -7.02
CA GLU A 126 -16.66 -17.21 -8.40
C GLU A 126 -16.56 -15.69 -8.59
N PHE A 127 -17.45 -14.92 -7.95
CA PHE A 127 -17.40 -13.45 -7.97
C PHE A 127 -16.11 -12.94 -7.34
N SER A 128 -15.74 -13.41 -6.14
CA SER A 128 -14.52 -12.98 -5.44
C SER A 128 -13.27 -13.30 -6.24
N GLU A 129 -13.19 -14.52 -6.83
CA GLU A 129 -12.08 -14.90 -7.71
C GLU A 129 -11.99 -14.02 -8.96
N THR A 130 -13.12 -13.68 -9.56
CA THR A 130 -13.19 -12.84 -10.76
C THR A 130 -12.72 -11.41 -10.45
N ILE A 131 -13.16 -10.84 -9.35
CA ILE A 131 -12.71 -9.51 -8.90
C ILE A 131 -11.20 -9.54 -8.60
N ALA A 132 -10.71 -10.51 -7.83
CA ALA A 132 -9.29 -10.63 -7.50
C ALA A 132 -8.43 -10.83 -8.75
N THR A 133 -8.89 -11.63 -9.74
CA THR A 133 -8.19 -11.84 -11.02
C THR A 133 -8.13 -10.56 -11.84
N SER A 134 -9.23 -9.83 -11.93
CA SER A 134 -9.31 -8.53 -12.62
C SER A 134 -8.38 -7.51 -11.96
N TYR A 135 -8.37 -7.50 -10.63
CA TYR A 135 -7.47 -6.69 -9.82
C TYR A 135 -5.99 -6.98 -10.11
N ALA A 136 -5.61 -8.27 -10.15
CA ALA A 136 -4.25 -8.69 -10.47
C ALA A 136 -3.80 -8.23 -11.86
N ARG A 137 -4.70 -8.25 -12.86
CA ARG A 137 -4.45 -7.78 -14.22
C ARG A 137 -4.20 -6.27 -14.26
N LEU A 138 -5.08 -5.47 -13.65
CA LEU A 138 -4.89 -4.00 -13.54
C LEU A 138 -3.58 -3.66 -12.85
N ALA A 139 -3.27 -4.30 -11.73
CA ALA A 139 -2.01 -4.11 -11.02
C ALA A 139 -0.78 -4.48 -11.87
N ARG A 140 -0.89 -5.47 -12.74
CA ARG A 140 0.16 -5.83 -13.69
C ARG A 140 0.36 -4.73 -14.74
N GLU A 141 -0.71 -4.23 -15.35
CA GLU A 141 -0.65 -3.13 -16.33
C GLU A 141 0.07 -1.91 -15.74
N MET A 142 -0.24 -1.53 -14.49
CA MET A 142 0.45 -0.43 -13.82
C MET A 142 1.96 -0.70 -13.65
N ARG A 143 2.36 -1.94 -13.34
CA ARG A 143 3.79 -2.30 -13.23
C ARG A 143 4.50 -2.22 -14.58
N ASP A 144 3.83 -2.61 -15.65
CA ASP A 144 4.38 -2.51 -17.01
C ASP A 144 4.57 -1.04 -17.43
N LEU A 145 3.88 -0.10 -16.78
CA LEU A 145 4.03 1.35 -16.94
C LEU A 145 5.03 2.01 -15.96
N GLY A 146 5.72 1.22 -15.14
CA GLY A 146 6.85 1.71 -14.33
C GLY A 146 6.65 1.71 -12.81
N VAL A 147 5.48 1.32 -12.30
CA VAL A 147 5.26 1.12 -10.86
C VAL A 147 6.00 -0.13 -10.39
N GLN A 148 6.74 -0.06 -9.28
CA GLN A 148 7.57 -1.17 -8.82
C GLN A 148 6.80 -2.32 -8.17
N GLY A 149 5.66 -2.02 -7.56
CA GLY A 149 4.81 -2.98 -6.86
C GLY A 149 3.62 -2.28 -6.22
N HIS A 150 2.81 -3.05 -5.51
CA HIS A 150 1.58 -2.55 -4.90
C HIS A 150 1.54 -2.87 -3.41
N VAL A 151 1.02 -1.93 -2.65
CA VAL A 151 0.56 -2.14 -1.27
C VAL A 151 -0.96 -2.24 -1.32
N LEU A 152 -1.52 -3.31 -0.80
CA LEU A 152 -2.96 -3.48 -0.64
C LEU A 152 -3.33 -3.22 0.81
N VAL A 153 -3.95 -2.07 1.06
CA VAL A 153 -4.47 -1.72 2.39
C VAL A 153 -5.68 -2.58 2.67
N ALA A 154 -5.64 -3.37 3.74
CA ALA A 154 -6.67 -4.35 4.08
C ALA A 154 -7.11 -4.24 5.53
N ASP A 155 -8.37 -4.48 5.82
CA ASP A 155 -8.93 -4.53 7.18
C ASP A 155 -9.24 -5.96 7.64
N THR A 156 -9.28 -6.91 6.70
CA THR A 156 -9.44 -8.35 6.95
C THR A 156 -8.53 -9.18 6.05
N ALA A 157 -8.19 -10.39 6.47
CA ALA A 157 -7.52 -11.38 5.65
C ALA A 157 -8.56 -12.21 4.90
N ASP A 158 -8.59 -12.09 3.58
CA ASP A 158 -9.42 -12.91 2.70
C ASP A 158 -8.54 -13.92 1.94
N ALA A 159 -8.86 -15.21 2.05
CA ALA A 159 -8.03 -16.28 1.50
C ALA A 159 -7.95 -16.22 -0.04
N ILE A 160 -9.06 -15.87 -0.72
CA ILE A 160 -9.10 -15.77 -2.18
C ILE A 160 -8.24 -14.59 -2.64
N GLU A 161 -8.37 -13.44 -2.00
CA GLU A 161 -7.55 -12.28 -2.32
C GLU A 161 -6.06 -12.54 -2.07
N LEU A 162 -5.72 -13.16 -0.94
CA LEU A 162 -4.34 -13.50 -0.61
C LEU A 162 -3.74 -14.49 -1.62
N GLU A 163 -4.46 -15.55 -1.96
CA GLU A 163 -4.01 -16.55 -2.93
C GLU A 163 -3.79 -15.94 -4.32
N ARG A 164 -4.68 -15.06 -4.77
CA ARG A 164 -4.65 -14.48 -6.12
C ARG A 164 -3.69 -13.30 -6.24
N LEU A 165 -3.47 -12.53 -5.18
CA LEU A 165 -2.79 -11.23 -5.25
C LEU A 165 -1.45 -11.21 -4.51
N ALA A 166 -1.28 -11.93 -3.40
CA ALA A 166 -0.04 -11.86 -2.62
C ALA A 166 1.18 -12.35 -3.41
N GLY A 167 2.30 -11.66 -3.28
CA GLY A 167 3.51 -12.02 -4.01
C GLY A 167 4.64 -11.00 -3.87
N ARG A 168 5.71 -11.19 -4.64
CA ARG A 168 6.92 -10.35 -4.55
C ARG A 168 6.66 -8.86 -4.83
N LYS A 169 5.63 -8.56 -5.61
CA LYS A 169 5.30 -7.21 -6.09
C LYS A 169 3.97 -6.72 -5.53
N VAL A 170 3.36 -7.48 -4.63
CA VAL A 170 2.11 -7.13 -3.94
C VAL A 170 2.27 -7.49 -2.48
N LEU A 171 2.09 -6.49 -1.63
CA LEU A 171 2.19 -6.59 -0.18
C LEU A 171 0.85 -6.18 0.44
N PHE A 172 0.22 -7.07 1.16
CA PHE A 172 -0.94 -6.73 1.98
C PHE A 172 -0.49 -6.01 3.24
N PHE A 173 -1.08 -4.87 3.49
CA PHE A 173 -0.88 -4.06 4.68
C PHE A 173 -2.12 -4.15 5.58
N PRO A 174 -2.05 -4.86 6.71
CA PRO A 174 -3.12 -4.89 7.69
C PRO A 174 -3.22 -3.53 8.39
N ARG A 175 -4.31 -2.79 8.15
CA ARG A 175 -4.50 -1.46 8.74
C ARG A 175 -4.65 -1.50 10.26
N SER A 176 -5.17 -2.60 10.78
CA SER A 176 -5.31 -2.87 12.21
C SER A 176 -4.75 -4.26 12.53
N PRO A 177 -3.41 -4.41 12.65
CA PRO A 177 -2.79 -5.72 12.82
C PRO A 177 -3.30 -6.51 14.03
N GLU A 178 -3.77 -5.83 15.07
CA GLU A 178 -4.31 -6.45 16.28
C GLU A 178 -5.63 -7.21 16.04
N LYS A 179 -6.37 -6.86 14.99
CA LYS A 179 -7.65 -7.46 14.59
C LYS A 179 -7.54 -8.35 13.36
N PHE A 180 -6.37 -8.35 12.72
CA PHE A 180 -6.13 -9.03 11.46
C PHE A 180 -5.68 -10.48 11.68
N ASP A 181 -6.11 -11.41 10.85
CA ASP A 181 -5.59 -12.77 10.84
C ASP A 181 -4.18 -12.80 10.19
N LEU A 182 -3.17 -12.55 11.04
CA LEU A 182 -1.77 -12.55 10.61
C LEU A 182 -1.25 -13.95 10.29
N GLU A 183 -1.84 -14.99 10.84
CA GLU A 183 -1.43 -16.36 10.54
C GLU A 183 -1.81 -16.71 9.11
N LEU A 184 -3.05 -16.47 8.74
CA LEU A 184 -3.50 -16.64 7.35
C LEU A 184 -2.67 -15.76 6.38
N LEU A 185 -2.40 -14.50 6.74
CA LEU A 185 -1.56 -13.62 5.91
C LEU A 185 -0.17 -14.20 5.68
N LEU A 186 0.48 -14.74 6.70
CA LEU A 186 1.85 -15.27 6.64
C LEU A 186 1.98 -16.57 5.85
N GLU A 187 0.87 -17.26 5.55
CA GLU A 187 0.87 -18.38 4.61
C GLU A 187 1.18 -17.91 3.18
N TYR A 188 0.82 -16.67 2.83
CA TYR A 188 0.93 -16.12 1.47
C TYR A 188 2.03 -15.07 1.31
N GLN A 189 2.38 -14.32 2.36
CA GLN A 189 3.43 -13.31 2.29
C GLN A 189 4.50 -13.49 3.39
N GLY A 190 5.76 -13.22 3.03
CA GLY A 190 6.89 -13.33 3.97
C GLY A 190 7.22 -12.03 4.71
N ALA A 191 6.35 -11.02 4.68
CA ALA A 191 6.51 -9.78 5.41
C ALA A 191 5.48 -9.72 6.54
N LEU A 192 5.97 -9.62 7.78
CA LEU A 192 5.17 -9.43 8.98
C LEU A 192 5.16 -7.95 9.32
N VAL A 193 3.96 -7.37 9.40
CA VAL A 193 3.76 -5.96 9.75
C VAL A 193 3.06 -5.89 11.09
N LEU A 194 3.67 -5.22 12.06
CA LEU A 194 3.16 -5.10 13.43
C LEU A 194 3.41 -3.70 14.00
N PRO A 195 2.58 -3.26 14.97
CA PRO A 195 2.92 -2.12 15.80
C PRO A 195 4.24 -2.35 16.55
N ALA A 196 5.01 -1.29 16.75
CA ALA A 196 6.32 -1.37 17.38
C ALA A 196 6.32 -1.98 18.81
N ASN A 197 5.19 -1.87 19.50
CA ASN A 197 5.02 -2.40 20.87
C ASN A 197 4.61 -3.88 20.94
N ASP A 198 4.50 -4.60 19.80
CA ASP A 198 4.00 -6.00 19.75
C ASP A 198 5.10 -7.02 19.34
N LEU A 199 6.33 -6.80 19.83
CA LEU A 199 7.47 -7.67 19.53
C LEU A 199 7.33 -9.09 20.05
N SER A 200 6.58 -9.31 21.14
CA SER A 200 6.31 -10.67 21.65
C SER A 200 5.53 -11.48 20.63
N ARG A 201 4.52 -10.90 20.02
CA ARG A 201 3.75 -11.53 18.95
C ARG A 201 4.59 -11.78 17.69
N ALA A 202 5.55 -10.88 17.40
CA ALA A 202 6.50 -11.11 16.33
C ALA A 202 7.30 -12.39 16.56
N ALA A 203 7.86 -12.59 17.75
CA ALA A 203 8.64 -13.77 18.12
C ALA A 203 7.81 -15.04 17.95
N ASP A 204 6.59 -15.09 18.51
CA ASP A 204 5.68 -16.25 18.44
C ASP A 204 5.32 -16.62 16.99
N LEU A 205 5.04 -15.62 16.14
CA LEU A 205 4.74 -15.86 14.72
C LEU A 205 5.96 -16.33 13.93
N MET A 206 7.14 -15.81 14.23
CA MET A 206 8.39 -16.20 13.56
C MET A 206 8.85 -17.62 13.90
N GLU A 207 8.43 -18.20 15.04
CA GLU A 207 8.66 -19.60 15.34
C GLU A 207 7.84 -20.54 14.44
N ARG A 208 6.69 -20.07 13.96
CA ARG A 208 5.70 -20.88 13.21
C ARG A 208 5.70 -20.61 11.73
N PHE A 209 6.07 -19.40 11.30
CA PHE A 209 6.02 -18.96 9.91
C PHE A 209 7.38 -18.46 9.42
N ARG A 210 7.60 -18.59 8.12
CA ARG A 210 8.84 -18.08 7.50
C ARG A 210 8.73 -16.58 7.23
N VAL A 211 9.05 -15.76 8.20
CA VAL A 211 9.15 -14.31 8.06
C VAL A 211 10.49 -13.95 7.39
N ARG A 212 10.46 -13.14 6.33
CA ARG A 212 11.63 -12.63 5.59
C ARG A 212 11.90 -11.17 5.90
N LYS A 213 10.88 -10.44 6.30
CA LYS A 213 10.92 -9.04 6.70
C LYS A 213 10.03 -8.83 7.91
N LEU A 214 10.56 -8.20 8.92
CA LEU A 214 9.80 -7.65 10.04
C LEU A 214 9.69 -6.15 9.85
N ILE A 215 8.47 -5.63 9.75
CA ILE A 215 8.18 -4.23 9.51
C ILE A 215 7.44 -3.69 10.73
N LEU A 216 8.08 -2.79 11.45
CA LEU A 216 7.50 -2.17 12.64
C LEU A 216 6.85 -0.85 12.27
N LEU A 217 5.55 -0.73 12.56
CA LEU A 217 4.79 0.50 12.31
C LEU A 217 5.14 1.57 13.33
N ASP A 218 5.39 2.78 12.83
CA ASP A 218 5.63 3.99 13.62
C ASP A 218 6.72 3.82 14.69
N ALA A 219 7.75 3.01 14.37
CA ALA A 219 8.78 2.63 15.31
C ALA A 219 9.69 3.79 15.70
N GLU A 220 9.98 3.87 17.00
CA GLU A 220 11.05 4.69 17.55
C GLU A 220 12.40 3.98 17.45
N THR A 221 13.48 4.70 17.67
CA THR A 221 14.85 4.12 17.62
C THR A 221 15.02 2.98 18.64
N GLU A 222 14.40 3.08 19.80
CA GLU A 222 14.43 2.07 20.87
C GLU A 222 13.69 0.79 20.47
N ASP A 223 12.57 0.91 19.75
CA ASP A 223 11.80 -0.22 19.26
C ASP A 223 12.60 -1.00 18.21
N LEU A 224 13.26 -0.29 17.30
CA LEU A 224 14.13 -0.89 16.28
C LEU A 224 15.35 -1.57 16.92
N ALA A 225 15.89 -0.99 17.99
CA ALA A 225 16.99 -1.61 18.73
C ALA A 225 16.53 -2.90 19.43
N ALA A 226 15.34 -2.91 20.03
CA ALA A 226 14.77 -4.10 20.64
C ALA A 226 14.46 -5.19 19.58
N ALA A 227 13.95 -4.82 18.43
CA ALA A 227 13.69 -5.76 17.34
C ALA A 227 15.00 -6.36 16.76
N ALA A 228 16.10 -5.61 16.79
CA ALA A 228 17.40 -6.09 16.33
C ALA A 228 18.05 -7.14 17.25
N GLU A 229 17.45 -7.40 18.42
CA GLU A 229 17.78 -8.55 19.27
C GLU A 229 17.05 -9.83 18.82
N LEU A 230 15.93 -9.69 18.09
CA LEU A 230 15.13 -10.81 17.58
C LEU A 230 15.55 -11.22 16.16
N VAL A 231 15.90 -10.24 15.30
CA VAL A 231 16.22 -10.49 13.90
C VAL A 231 17.43 -9.70 13.44
N ASP A 232 18.06 -10.14 12.36
CA ASP A 232 19.14 -9.36 11.73
C ASP A 232 18.61 -8.02 11.21
N PRO A 233 19.39 -6.91 11.33
CA PRO A 233 19.00 -5.60 10.82
C PRO A 233 18.59 -5.59 9.35
N ASP A 234 19.13 -6.48 8.53
CA ASP A 234 18.78 -6.63 7.12
C ASP A 234 17.34 -7.15 6.90
N MET A 235 16.74 -7.74 7.93
CA MET A 235 15.35 -8.18 7.93
C MET A 235 14.40 -7.10 8.45
N LEU A 236 14.90 -6.02 9.07
CA LEU A 236 14.07 -4.97 9.64
C LEU A 236 13.75 -3.88 8.63
N GLU A 237 12.53 -3.37 8.70
CA GLU A 237 12.10 -2.12 8.09
C GLU A 237 11.25 -1.33 9.10
N ALA A 238 11.36 -0.01 9.08
CA ALA A 238 10.41 0.87 9.76
C ALA A 238 9.29 1.16 8.77
N GLY A 239 8.04 0.90 9.15
CA GLY A 239 6.88 1.08 8.29
C GLY A 239 5.97 2.20 8.76
N GLY A 240 5.21 2.78 7.83
CA GLY A 240 4.21 3.76 8.18
C GLY A 240 3.11 3.92 7.14
N TYR A 241 1.97 4.40 7.60
CA TYR A 241 0.83 4.84 6.79
C TYR A 241 0.41 6.21 7.29
N CYS A 242 0.50 7.22 6.46
CA CYS A 242 0.21 8.58 6.88
C CYS A 242 -1.28 8.89 6.74
N GLU A 243 -1.94 9.27 7.83
CA GLU A 243 -3.34 9.68 7.83
C GLU A 243 -3.51 11.21 7.82
N ASP A 244 -2.50 11.98 8.27
CA ASP A 244 -2.53 13.44 8.34
C ASP A 244 -1.11 14.01 8.39
N ASP A 245 -0.91 15.27 7.97
CA ASP A 245 0.38 16.01 8.01
C ASP A 245 1.58 15.18 7.49
N CYS A 246 1.43 14.65 6.30
CA CYS A 246 2.35 13.66 5.76
C CYS A 246 3.81 14.09 5.60
N PRO A 247 4.17 15.34 5.26
CA PRO A 247 5.57 15.76 5.18
C PRO A 247 6.32 15.61 6.50
N ASP A 248 5.74 16.09 7.60
CA ASP A 248 6.36 16.01 8.92
C ASP A 248 6.36 14.59 9.48
N TYR A 249 5.31 13.82 9.20
CA TYR A 249 5.21 12.41 9.57
C TYR A 249 6.37 11.59 8.97
N TRP A 250 6.54 11.63 7.65
CA TRP A 250 7.58 10.85 6.97
C TRP A 250 8.98 11.29 7.39
N LYS A 251 9.20 12.60 7.54
CA LYS A 251 10.48 13.12 8.02
C LYS A 251 10.82 12.56 9.41
N ARG A 252 9.88 12.61 10.36
CA ARG A 252 10.09 12.04 11.71
C ARG A 252 10.41 10.55 11.65
N LEU A 253 9.69 9.78 10.86
CA LEU A 253 9.91 8.34 10.73
C LEU A 253 11.32 8.04 10.15
N VAL A 254 11.73 8.76 9.11
CA VAL A 254 13.07 8.62 8.51
C VAL A 254 14.18 9.02 9.50
N ASP A 255 14.02 10.11 10.24
CA ASP A 255 15.01 10.60 11.19
C ASP A 255 15.26 9.61 12.35
N ARG A 256 14.27 8.80 12.73
CA ARG A 256 14.29 7.81 13.82
C ARG A 256 14.68 6.40 13.38
N ALA A 257 14.67 6.12 12.08
CA ALA A 257 14.90 4.80 11.53
C ALA A 257 16.37 4.38 11.55
N PHE A 258 16.94 4.20 12.74
CA PHE A 258 18.30 3.68 12.92
C PHE A 258 18.46 2.93 14.24
N ILE A 259 19.52 2.12 14.32
CA ILE A 259 19.99 1.48 15.55
C ILE A 259 21.43 1.90 15.83
N ALA A 260 21.77 2.08 17.12
CA ALA A 260 23.13 2.34 17.57
C ALA A 260 23.72 1.03 18.14
N ARG A 261 24.83 0.54 17.58
CA ARG A 261 25.61 -0.60 18.07
C ARG A 261 26.98 -0.20 18.54
#